data_4bc710a76c7656de5a099ffb0958023d
#
_entry.id   4bc710a76c7656de5a099ffb0958023d
#
_cell.length_a   1.000
_cell.length_b   1.000
_cell.length_c   1.000
_cell.angle_alpha   90.00
_cell.angle_beta   90.00
_cell.angle_gamma   90.00
#
_symmetry.space_group_name_H-M   'P 1'
#
loop_
_entity.id
_entity.type
_entity.pdbx_description
1 polymer ?
#
loop_
_entity_poly.entity_id
_entity_poly.type
_entity_poly.pdbx_seq_one_letter_code
_entity_poly.pdbx_strand_id
1 'polypeptide(L)'
;SPDDPLLDALRGNTVRIVSKGGYDPAKTSLDLPVCREVIAAVERAHEGERALLLPTLGGSVPLFAFTDILKLPTLVVPYANANNRQHSPNEHLRLDHLFQGIQTTAGLLRDLA
;
A
#
# COMPACT_ATOMS: atom_id res chain seq x y z
N SER A 1 4.03 27.95 -21.37
CA SER A 1 5.44 28.41 -21.50
C SER A 1 5.84 29.17 -20.26
N PRO A 2 7.12 29.08 -19.77
CA PRO A 2 7.59 29.92 -18.67
C PRO A 2 7.45 31.42 -18.93
N ASP A 3 7.33 31.81 -20.20
CA ASP A 3 7.24 33.19 -20.69
C ASP A 3 5.81 33.64 -21.02
N ASP A 4 4.80 32.98 -20.42
CA ASP A 4 3.39 33.35 -20.64
C ASP A 4 3.09 34.67 -19.89
N PRO A 5 2.66 35.72 -20.60
CA PRO A 5 2.33 37.01 -19.99
C PRO A 5 1.21 36.93 -18.92
N LEU A 6 0.34 35.93 -19.01
CA LEU A 6 -0.70 35.68 -18.02
C LEU A 6 -0.10 35.23 -16.69
N LEU A 7 0.98 34.44 -16.71
CA LEU A 7 1.68 34.01 -15.51
C LEU A 7 2.39 35.16 -14.80
N ASP A 8 2.91 36.14 -15.58
CA ASP A 8 3.52 37.35 -15.04
C ASP A 8 2.50 38.26 -14.35
N ALA A 9 1.33 38.43 -14.94
CA ALA A 9 0.23 39.21 -14.35
C ALA A 9 -0.33 38.60 -13.05
N LEU A 10 -0.15 37.29 -12.84
CA LEU A 10 -0.64 36.54 -11.67
C LEU A 10 0.46 36.26 -10.63
N ARG A 11 1.66 36.87 -10.76
CA ARG A 11 2.75 36.70 -9.80
C ARG A 11 2.29 36.98 -8.37
N GLY A 12 2.49 35.96 -7.50
CA GLY A 12 2.04 36.00 -6.09
C GLY A 12 0.72 35.28 -5.82
N ASN A 13 -0.10 35.05 -6.86
CA ASN A 13 -1.40 34.35 -6.74
C ASN A 13 -1.45 33.03 -7.52
N THR A 14 -0.29 32.55 -8.00
CA THR A 14 -0.20 31.32 -8.78
C THR A 14 0.57 30.23 -8.06
N VAL A 15 0.17 28.97 -8.25
CA VAL A 15 0.89 27.78 -7.82
C VAL A 15 1.44 27.09 -9.06
N ARG A 16 2.76 26.88 -9.10
CA ARG A 16 3.39 26.06 -10.13
C ARG A 16 3.31 24.59 -9.75
N ILE A 17 2.59 23.81 -10.54
CA ILE A 17 2.53 22.35 -10.38
C ILE A 17 3.59 21.73 -11.29
N VAL A 18 4.53 21.00 -10.72
CA VAL A 18 5.55 20.25 -11.45
C VAL A 18 5.25 18.76 -11.25
N SER A 19 4.79 18.10 -12.32
CA SER A 19 4.63 16.64 -12.33
C SER A 19 6.00 15.99 -12.59
N LYS A 20 6.44 15.12 -11.68
CA LYS A 20 7.67 14.32 -11.83
C LYS A 20 7.40 12.88 -12.27
N GLY A 21 6.23 12.64 -12.82
CA GLY A 21 5.73 11.31 -13.15
C GLY A 21 4.77 10.77 -12.08
N GLY A 22 4.31 9.57 -12.29
CA GLY A 22 3.36 8.86 -11.42
C GLY A 22 2.97 7.55 -12.08
N TYR A 23 2.10 6.82 -11.42
CA TYR A 23 1.48 5.60 -11.94
C TYR A 23 0.02 5.54 -11.49
N ASP A 24 -0.77 4.76 -12.21
CA ASP A 24 -2.20 4.63 -11.95
C ASP A 24 -2.47 3.92 -10.61
N PRO A 25 -3.58 4.26 -9.95
CA PRO A 25 -3.98 3.58 -8.72
C PRO A 25 -4.36 2.13 -9.03
N ALA A 26 -3.89 1.20 -8.21
CA ALA A 26 -4.29 -0.20 -8.28
C ALA A 26 -5.46 -0.48 -7.34
N LYS A 27 -6.35 -1.38 -7.74
CA LYS A 27 -7.49 -1.80 -6.92
C LYS A 27 -7.76 -3.29 -7.11
N THR A 28 -7.95 -3.98 -6.00
CA THR A 28 -8.42 -5.37 -5.97
C THR A 28 -9.74 -5.42 -5.20
N SER A 29 -10.77 -6.09 -5.76
CA SER A 29 -12.03 -6.27 -5.03
C SER A 29 -11.86 -7.25 -3.89
N LEU A 30 -12.31 -6.89 -2.70
CA LEU A 30 -12.31 -7.78 -1.53
C LEU A 30 -13.31 -8.94 -1.65
N ASP A 31 -14.24 -8.89 -2.63
CA ASP A 31 -15.23 -9.95 -2.86
C ASP A 31 -14.64 -11.16 -3.58
N LEU A 32 -13.43 -11.04 -4.12
CA LEU A 32 -12.76 -12.16 -4.79
C LEU A 32 -12.52 -13.33 -3.84
N PRO A 33 -12.68 -14.58 -4.29
CA PRO A 33 -12.44 -15.77 -3.46
C PRO A 33 -11.05 -15.77 -2.82
N VAL A 34 -10.00 -15.42 -3.58
CA VAL A 34 -8.63 -15.35 -3.09
C VAL A 34 -8.46 -14.38 -1.92
N CYS A 35 -9.25 -13.30 -1.87
CA CYS A 35 -9.18 -12.36 -0.74
C CYS A 35 -9.66 -13.02 0.55
N ARG A 36 -10.71 -13.84 0.49
CA ARG A 36 -11.19 -14.60 1.65
C ARG A 36 -10.18 -15.64 2.13
N GLU A 37 -9.50 -16.29 1.20
CA GLU A 37 -8.44 -17.27 1.52
C GLU A 37 -7.25 -16.59 2.19
N VAL A 38 -6.79 -15.45 1.66
CA VAL A 38 -5.71 -14.65 2.26
C VAL A 38 -6.09 -14.16 3.66
N ILE A 39 -7.31 -13.61 3.84
CA ILE A 39 -7.79 -13.15 5.14
C ILE A 39 -7.79 -14.31 6.14
N ALA A 40 -8.36 -15.46 5.76
CA ALA A 40 -8.39 -16.64 6.62
C ALA A 40 -7.00 -17.17 6.97
N ALA A 41 -6.04 -17.11 6.05
CA ALA A 41 -4.65 -17.50 6.29
C ALA A 41 -3.97 -16.55 7.29
N VAL A 42 -4.18 -15.23 7.16
CA VAL A 42 -3.68 -14.24 8.11
C VAL A 42 -4.27 -14.47 9.49
N GLU A 43 -5.59 -14.63 9.60
CA GLU A 43 -6.26 -14.88 10.88
C GLU A 43 -5.78 -16.18 11.55
N ARG A 44 -5.57 -17.25 10.77
CA ARG A 44 -4.98 -18.50 11.31
C ARG A 44 -3.55 -18.31 11.81
N ALA A 45 -2.74 -17.51 11.11
CA ALA A 45 -1.39 -17.21 11.55
C ALA A 45 -1.34 -16.43 12.87
N HIS A 46 -2.43 -15.78 13.26
CA HIS A 46 -2.58 -14.98 14.48
C HIS A 46 -3.64 -15.59 15.44
N GLU A 47 -3.67 -16.90 15.55
CA GLU A 47 -4.52 -17.63 16.51
C GLU A 47 -6.02 -17.30 16.43
N GLY A 48 -6.49 -16.87 15.26
CA GLY A 48 -7.88 -16.51 15.01
C GLY A 48 -8.21 -15.04 15.32
N GLU A 49 -7.21 -14.20 15.60
CA GLU A 49 -7.43 -12.76 15.71
C GLU A 49 -7.91 -12.20 14.37
N ARG A 50 -8.97 -11.38 14.39
CA ARG A 50 -9.59 -10.88 13.17
C ARG A 50 -8.71 -9.85 12.47
N ALA A 51 -8.50 -10.07 11.18
CA ALA A 51 -7.79 -9.12 10.33
C ALA A 51 -8.57 -7.81 10.16
N LEU A 52 -7.90 -6.67 10.30
CA LEU A 52 -8.45 -5.37 9.96
C LEU A 52 -8.34 -5.14 8.46
N LEU A 53 -9.48 -5.01 7.79
CA LEU A 53 -9.54 -4.79 6.35
C LEU A 53 -9.66 -3.30 6.03
N LEU A 54 -8.70 -2.79 5.29
CA LEU A 54 -8.71 -1.41 4.81
C LEU A 54 -8.92 -1.42 3.28
N PRO A 55 -10.13 -1.04 2.81
CA PRO A 55 -10.42 -1.06 1.37
C PRO A 55 -9.66 0.01 0.59
N THR A 56 -9.15 1.02 1.27
CA THR A 56 -8.40 2.12 0.66
C THR A 56 -7.25 2.54 1.57
N LEU A 57 -6.07 2.73 1.00
CA LEU A 57 -4.89 3.23 1.70
C LEU A 57 -4.35 4.45 0.96
N GLY A 58 -4.04 5.51 1.72
CA GLY A 58 -3.49 6.76 1.21
C GLY A 58 -1.99 6.72 0.96
N GLY A 59 -1.49 5.65 0.37
CA GLY A 59 -0.11 5.50 -0.05
C GLY A 59 -0.06 4.93 -1.45
N SER A 60 1.07 5.02 -2.12
CA SER A 60 1.21 4.45 -3.45
C SER A 60 2.45 3.56 -3.55
N VAL A 61 2.23 2.39 -4.12
CA VAL A 61 3.28 1.47 -4.55
C VAL A 61 2.93 1.02 -5.97
N PRO A 62 3.87 0.63 -6.81
CA PRO A 62 3.63 0.35 -8.23
C PRO A 62 2.88 -0.99 -8.44
N LEU A 63 1.75 -1.16 -7.76
CA LEU A 63 0.92 -2.38 -7.84
C LEU A 63 0.26 -2.56 -9.20
N PHE A 64 0.14 -1.50 -10.00
CA PHE A 64 -0.39 -1.56 -11.37
C PHE A 64 0.33 -2.62 -12.24
N ALA A 65 1.61 -2.87 -11.96
CA ALA A 65 2.36 -3.91 -12.67
C ALA A 65 1.72 -5.30 -12.49
N PHE A 66 1.19 -5.58 -11.31
CA PHE A 66 0.50 -6.83 -11.01
C PHE A 66 -0.97 -6.79 -11.44
N THR A 67 -1.70 -5.72 -11.09
CA THR A 67 -3.14 -5.64 -11.35
C THR A 67 -3.46 -5.39 -12.82
N ASP A 68 -2.71 -4.49 -13.49
CA ASP A 68 -3.07 -4.02 -14.82
C ASP A 68 -2.25 -4.69 -15.94
N ILE A 69 -0.99 -5.01 -15.67
CA ILE A 69 -0.15 -5.69 -16.67
C ILE A 69 -0.32 -7.20 -16.56
N LEU A 70 -0.11 -7.78 -15.37
CA LEU A 70 -0.20 -9.22 -15.15
C LEU A 70 -1.63 -9.72 -14.90
N LYS A 71 -2.60 -8.82 -14.67
CA LYS A 71 -4.00 -9.14 -14.37
C LYS A 71 -4.17 -10.06 -13.14
N LEU A 72 -3.29 -9.88 -12.16
CA LEU A 72 -3.32 -10.64 -10.91
C LEU A 72 -3.96 -9.79 -9.80
N PRO A 73 -4.87 -10.35 -9.01
CA PRO A 73 -5.34 -9.68 -7.80
C PRO A 73 -4.19 -9.50 -6.81
N THR A 74 -4.08 -8.32 -6.24
CA THR A 74 -2.97 -7.98 -5.36
C THR A 74 -3.48 -7.39 -4.06
N LEU A 75 -3.04 -7.96 -2.94
CA LEU A 75 -3.36 -7.49 -1.60
C LEU A 75 -2.07 -7.04 -0.91
N VAL A 76 -2.18 -5.96 -0.13
CA VAL A 76 -1.08 -5.47 0.69
C VAL A 76 -1.28 -5.97 2.12
N VAL A 77 -0.30 -6.69 2.63
CA VAL A 77 -0.27 -7.16 4.03
C VAL A 77 0.88 -6.45 4.75
N PRO A 78 0.61 -5.33 5.44
CA PRO A 78 1.65 -4.55 6.09
C PRO A 78 2.10 -5.19 7.41
N TYR A 79 3.40 -5.07 7.72
CA TYR A 79 3.99 -5.59 8.96
C TYR A 79 4.52 -4.48 9.87
N ALA A 80 4.57 -3.24 9.37
CA ALA A 80 5.08 -2.12 10.13
C ALA A 80 4.07 -1.60 11.19
N ASN A 81 4.59 -1.17 12.32
CA ASN A 81 3.78 -0.48 13.33
C ASN A 81 3.27 0.88 12.81
N ALA A 82 2.08 1.29 13.25
CA ALA A 82 1.44 2.54 12.80
C ALA A 82 2.28 3.80 13.07
N ASN A 83 3.12 3.78 14.10
CA ASN A 83 3.98 4.90 14.48
C ASN A 83 5.43 4.76 13.99
N ASN A 84 5.67 3.97 12.94
CA ASN A 84 7.00 3.65 12.42
C ASN A 84 7.76 4.85 11.82
N ARG A 85 7.12 6.00 11.66
CA ARG A 85 7.68 7.21 11.04
C ARG A 85 8.19 6.98 9.61
N GLN A 86 7.47 6.20 8.83
CA GLN A 86 7.81 5.90 7.43
C GLN A 86 8.18 7.16 6.65
N HIS A 87 9.28 7.09 5.89
CA HIS A 87 9.85 8.19 5.10
C HIS A 87 10.29 9.43 5.92
N SER A 88 10.61 9.26 7.20
CA SER A 88 11.04 10.36 8.06
C SER A 88 12.21 9.97 8.97
N PRO A 89 12.90 10.95 9.61
CA PRO A 89 13.96 10.63 10.57
C PRO A 89 13.47 9.73 11.71
N ASN A 90 14.34 8.81 12.13
CA ASN A 90 14.04 7.79 13.16
C ASN A 90 12.92 6.82 12.74
N GLU A 91 12.83 6.48 11.46
CA GLU A 91 12.01 5.37 11.01
C GLU A 91 12.42 4.09 11.75
N HIS A 92 11.43 3.35 12.22
CA HIS A 92 11.68 2.17 13.06
C HIS A 92 10.61 1.10 12.87
N LEU A 93 11.01 -0.13 13.11
CA LEU A 93 10.12 -1.28 13.20
C LEU A 93 10.20 -1.87 14.60
N ARG A 94 9.08 -2.18 15.21
CA ARG A 94 9.01 -2.93 16.47
C ARG A 94 9.42 -4.39 16.23
N LEU A 95 10.20 -4.96 17.13
CA LEU A 95 10.67 -6.35 17.00
C LEU A 95 9.52 -7.36 17.04
N ASP A 96 8.49 -7.13 17.86
CA ASP A 96 7.31 -7.97 17.87
C ASP A 96 6.58 -7.98 16.52
N HIS A 97 6.45 -6.82 15.85
CA HIS A 97 5.90 -6.74 14.50
C HIS A 97 6.77 -7.45 13.45
N LEU A 98 8.09 -7.43 13.60
CA LEU A 98 8.99 -8.21 12.73
C LEU A 98 8.68 -9.71 12.83
N PHE A 99 8.59 -10.24 14.06
CA PHE A 99 8.29 -11.66 14.28
C PHE A 99 6.88 -12.03 13.82
N GLN A 100 5.89 -11.17 14.08
CA GLN A 100 4.54 -11.34 13.54
C GLN A 100 4.51 -11.35 12.02
N GLY A 101 5.29 -10.49 11.36
CA GLY A 101 5.42 -10.47 9.90
C GLY A 101 6.01 -11.77 9.35
N ILE A 102 7.02 -12.34 10.01
CA ILE A 102 7.58 -13.65 9.64
C ILE A 102 6.52 -14.75 9.79
N GLN A 103 5.78 -14.76 10.89
CA GLN A 103 4.70 -15.71 11.16
C GLN A 103 3.58 -15.60 10.12
N THR A 104 3.15 -14.37 9.79
CA THR A 104 2.15 -14.12 8.76
C THR A 104 2.61 -14.62 7.39
N THR A 105 3.85 -14.30 7.00
CA THR A 105 4.42 -14.74 5.72
C THR A 105 4.48 -16.27 5.63
N ALA A 106 4.95 -16.92 6.68
CA ALA A 106 5.00 -18.39 6.74
C ALA A 106 3.60 -19.01 6.65
N GLY A 107 2.61 -18.41 7.32
CA GLY A 107 1.21 -18.85 7.24
C GLY A 107 0.63 -18.71 5.84
N LEU A 108 0.85 -17.56 5.19
CA LEU A 108 0.41 -17.31 3.81
C LEU A 108 1.03 -18.32 2.83
N LEU A 109 2.34 -18.54 2.91
CA LEU A 109 3.03 -19.51 2.03
C LEU A 109 2.52 -20.94 2.25
N ARG A 110 2.25 -21.34 3.49
CA ARG A 110 1.74 -22.68 3.80
C ARG A 110 0.30 -22.87 3.29
N ASP A 111 -0.55 -21.88 3.44
CA ASP A 111 -2.00 -22.02 3.28
C ASP A 111 -2.48 -21.66 1.86
N LEU A 112 -1.67 -20.96 1.07
CA LEU A 112 -2.00 -20.54 -0.30
C LEU A 112 -1.15 -21.23 -1.37
N ALA A 113 -0.23 -22.11 -0.99
CA ALA A 113 0.63 -22.89 -1.90
C ALA A 113 -0.10 -24.03 -2.59
#